data_212c68583ccf86c945c0f66415e03bc8
#
_entry.id   212c68583ccf86c945c0f66415e03bc8
#
_cell.length_a   1.000
_cell.length_b   1.000
_cell.length_c   1.000
_cell.angle_alpha   90.00
_cell.angle_beta   90.00
_cell.angle_gamma   90.00
#
_symmetry.space_group_name_H-M   'P 1'
#
loop_
_entity.id
_entity.type
_entity.pdbx_description
1 polymer ?
#
loop_
_entity_poly.entity_id
_entity_poly.type
_entity_poly.pdbx_seq_one_letter_code
_entity_poly.pdbx_strand_id
1 'polypeptide(L)'
;MEKLHTKRPGGLARHSAFALPAIALSLVSPAAFSQGAGYWHTSGNQILDSSNQVVRLAGVNWYGFETPDFLAHGLWAQDYKTILNTIKSDGYNVIRIPFSNQMVESNPVPTNFTSFANGVAANTALVGQTALADLDTLVSYAGSIGLRVILDNHRSEAGSSNESSGLWYTSTYTQSAWIADWQTLAARYSASQFTFNGNPTVIGVDLRNEPHSNGSSGSCWTGDTGTNGCPVTLISQNWPVAATAAGNAVLAINPHLLVFVEGTDCYSGVCGWQGGNLIGVASHPVTLSVASQLVYSAHDYGPNLFQQAWFNSSTTPASLTAIWGQYWGYISADGIAPVWLGEFGTDNTSADIENTAAGSQGQWFQTLVGFLKATPAIQWTYWALNGEDEYGLLDSNYDQTPASALKQSLLAGIQSPLSGSGGTGGTGGSTPGFTLAPSTAAVSVTAGASATDTITVTDVGGFTGNVTLAIAGLPTGVTAAFATNPTTGSSLLTLTVGSTAAASTSNLTITGTSGALTSTTQVALTVKPATAGGFACHIGYTVSSEWPGGFGAAITINNTGTTAITNWTLTWTFANGQTITQLWNGNVTQSGANVSITNESYNGSIGSGGSYSGMGFNGTWNNATNATPTSFAVNGVACQ
;
A
#
# COMPACT_ATOMS: atom_id res chain seq x y z
N MET A 1 -65.71 30.01 -56.46
CA MET A 1 -65.79 29.86 -57.94
C MET A 1 -64.52 29.17 -58.33
N GLU A 2 -64.71 28.00 -58.70
CA GLU A 2 -64.47 27.23 -59.90
C GLU A 2 -63.02 26.82 -60.09
N LYS A 3 -62.82 25.57 -59.98
CA LYS A 3 -62.80 24.38 -60.87
C LYS A 3 -61.43 24.07 -61.42
N LEU A 4 -60.91 22.94 -61.08
CA LEU A 4 -60.75 21.68 -61.83
C LEU A 4 -59.79 21.74 -63.08
N HIS A 5 -58.72 20.95 -63.07
CA HIS A 5 -58.62 19.67 -63.81
C HIS A 5 -57.20 19.07 -63.78
N THR A 6 -57.07 17.87 -63.20
CA THR A 6 -56.45 16.61 -63.68
C THR A 6 -55.33 16.61 -64.72
N LYS A 7 -54.21 15.88 -64.43
CA LYS A 7 -53.79 14.60 -65.05
C LYS A 7 -52.44 14.11 -64.52
N ARG A 8 -52.41 12.85 -64.16
CA ARG A 8 -51.21 11.99 -64.09
C ARG A 8 -50.83 11.59 -65.54
N PRO A 9 -49.57 11.07 -65.86
CA PRO A 9 -48.98 9.90 -65.21
C PRO A 9 -47.42 9.88 -65.13
N GLY A 10 -46.93 9.01 -64.24
CA GLY A 10 -45.88 8.02 -64.54
C GLY A 10 -44.42 8.48 -64.50
N GLY A 11 -43.71 8.05 -63.42
CA GLY A 11 -42.25 8.06 -63.44
C GLY A 11 -41.73 7.27 -62.17
N LEU A 12 -41.21 6.07 -62.44
CA LEU A 12 -40.54 5.24 -61.39
C LEU A 12 -39.36 5.98 -60.78
N ALA A 13 -39.43 6.27 -59.48
CA ALA A 13 -38.30 6.71 -58.68
C ALA A 13 -37.75 5.52 -57.96
N ARG A 14 -36.52 5.17 -58.22
CA ARG A 14 -35.71 4.17 -57.51
C ARG A 14 -35.50 4.62 -56.07
N HIS A 15 -35.88 3.78 -55.11
CA HIS A 15 -35.54 3.96 -53.71
C HIS A 15 -34.05 3.61 -53.50
N SER A 16 -33.20 4.61 -53.33
CA SER A 16 -31.87 4.46 -52.79
C SER A 16 -32.01 4.34 -51.26
N ALA A 17 -31.84 3.12 -50.73
CA ALA A 17 -31.72 2.90 -49.30
C ALA A 17 -30.38 3.47 -48.84
N PHE A 18 -30.40 4.58 -48.10
CA PHE A 18 -29.26 5.02 -47.31
C PHE A 18 -29.10 4.05 -46.14
N ALA A 19 -28.07 3.20 -46.19
CA ALA A 19 -27.59 2.45 -45.04
C ALA A 19 -26.89 3.42 -44.07
N LEU A 20 -27.50 3.69 -42.92
CA LEU A 20 -26.85 4.34 -41.80
C LEU A 20 -25.76 3.38 -41.27
N PRO A 21 -24.50 3.82 -41.05
CA PRO A 21 -23.51 2.99 -40.41
C PRO A 21 -23.97 2.75 -38.96
N ALA A 22 -24.11 1.49 -38.59
CA ALA A 22 -24.24 1.09 -37.18
C ALA A 22 -22.97 1.52 -36.44
N ILE A 23 -23.06 2.60 -35.66
CA ILE A 23 -22.03 2.94 -34.69
C ILE A 23 -22.06 1.80 -33.66
N ALA A 24 -21.09 0.90 -33.72
CA ALA A 24 -20.82 -0.04 -32.68
C ALA A 24 -20.42 0.77 -31.43
N LEU A 25 -21.39 0.98 -30.54
CA LEU A 25 -21.11 1.46 -29.17
C LEU A 25 -20.27 0.37 -28.51
N SER A 26 -18.95 0.50 -28.54
CA SER A 26 -18.08 -0.30 -27.71
C SER A 26 -18.45 0.03 -26.26
N LEU A 27 -19.16 -0.87 -25.61
CA LEU A 27 -19.32 -0.88 -24.16
C LEU A 27 -17.89 -1.05 -23.59
N VAL A 28 -17.26 0.06 -23.26
CA VAL A 28 -16.07 0.05 -22.42
C VAL A 28 -16.57 -0.46 -21.06
N SER A 29 -16.31 -1.73 -20.76
CA SER A 29 -16.45 -2.24 -19.40
C SER A 29 -15.68 -1.30 -18.48
N PRO A 30 -16.25 -0.86 -17.35
CA PRO A 30 -15.48 -0.09 -16.39
C PRO A 30 -14.26 -0.92 -16.03
N ALA A 31 -13.07 -0.43 -16.36
CA ALA A 31 -11.82 -1.06 -15.97
C ALA A 31 -11.82 -1.13 -14.45
N ALA A 32 -11.70 -2.34 -13.90
CA ALA A 32 -11.50 -2.53 -12.48
C ALA A 32 -10.20 -1.82 -12.11
N PHE A 33 -10.28 -0.76 -11.29
CA PHE A 33 -9.11 -0.05 -10.81
C PHE A 33 -8.25 -1.00 -9.98
N SER A 34 -6.98 -1.13 -10.33
CA SER A 34 -6.03 -1.95 -9.58
C SER A 34 -5.54 -1.19 -8.33
N GLN A 35 -5.01 -1.92 -7.34
CA GLN A 35 -4.29 -1.30 -6.21
C GLN A 35 -3.03 -0.52 -6.64
N GLY A 36 -2.66 -0.60 -7.92
CA GLY A 36 -1.47 -0.02 -8.50
C GLY A 36 -0.19 -0.78 -8.15
N ALA A 37 0.53 -1.22 -9.18
CA ALA A 37 1.82 -1.89 -9.04
C ALA A 37 2.96 -0.88 -9.00
N GLY A 38 4.00 -1.17 -8.22
CA GLY A 38 5.23 -0.39 -8.16
C GLY A 38 5.05 1.08 -7.76
N TYR A 39 5.91 1.92 -8.25
CA TYR A 39 5.79 3.38 -8.15
C TYR A 39 4.81 3.93 -9.18
N TRP A 40 4.17 5.04 -8.83
CA TRP A 40 3.12 5.64 -9.62
C TRP A 40 3.58 6.95 -10.27
N HIS A 41 2.87 7.35 -11.31
CA HIS A 41 3.13 8.58 -12.05
C HIS A 41 1.83 9.20 -12.56
N THR A 42 1.87 10.45 -12.97
CA THR A 42 0.71 11.16 -13.48
C THR A 42 0.70 11.24 -15.01
N SER A 43 -0.49 11.20 -15.62
CA SER A 43 -0.70 11.42 -17.04
C SER A 43 -2.05 12.12 -17.25
N GLY A 44 -2.04 13.36 -17.73
CA GLY A 44 -3.23 14.19 -17.75
C GLY A 44 -3.84 14.30 -16.34
N ASN A 45 -5.13 14.01 -16.21
CA ASN A 45 -5.83 14.04 -14.93
C ASN A 45 -5.81 12.69 -14.16
N GLN A 46 -4.99 11.74 -14.57
CA GLN A 46 -4.96 10.40 -13.99
C GLN A 46 -3.65 10.12 -13.26
N ILE A 47 -3.74 9.31 -12.20
CA ILE A 47 -2.60 8.62 -11.59
C ILE A 47 -2.54 7.23 -12.20
N LEU A 48 -1.38 6.85 -12.70
CA LEU A 48 -1.09 5.55 -13.30
C LEU A 48 -0.06 4.80 -12.45
N ASP A 49 -0.18 3.49 -12.41
CA ASP A 49 0.81 2.61 -11.80
C ASP A 49 2.00 2.34 -12.74
N SER A 50 3.00 1.59 -12.28
CA SER A 50 4.18 1.24 -13.08
C SER A 50 3.87 0.41 -14.34
N SER A 51 2.65 -0.11 -14.47
CA SER A 51 2.13 -0.84 -15.63
C SER A 51 1.21 0.03 -16.50
N ASN A 52 1.15 1.34 -16.25
CA ASN A 52 0.25 2.31 -16.90
C ASN A 52 -1.25 1.99 -16.71
N GLN A 53 -1.60 1.31 -15.62
CA GLN A 53 -3.00 1.10 -15.25
C GLN A 53 -3.47 2.25 -14.36
N VAL A 54 -4.69 2.72 -14.58
CA VAL A 54 -5.28 3.80 -13.78
C VAL A 54 -5.45 3.32 -12.34
N VAL A 55 -4.94 4.11 -11.41
CA VAL A 55 -5.10 3.91 -9.96
C VAL A 55 -6.07 4.95 -9.42
N ARG A 56 -6.94 4.54 -8.50
CA ARG A 56 -7.78 5.45 -7.75
C ARG A 56 -7.42 5.37 -6.27
N LEU A 57 -7.11 6.53 -5.69
CA LEU A 57 -6.91 6.69 -4.26
C LEU A 57 -8.26 6.98 -3.59
N ALA A 58 -8.60 6.20 -2.58
CA ALA A 58 -9.73 6.40 -1.71
C ALA A 58 -9.28 6.02 -0.29
N GLY A 59 -9.17 6.98 0.60
CA GLY A 59 -8.55 6.72 1.87
C GLY A 59 -9.00 7.60 3.02
N VAL A 60 -8.20 7.59 4.06
CA VAL A 60 -8.46 8.28 5.31
C VAL A 60 -7.25 9.08 5.77
N ASN A 61 -7.47 10.16 6.49
CA ASN A 61 -6.47 10.81 7.30
C ASN A 61 -6.42 10.12 8.67
N TRP A 62 -5.22 9.79 9.14
CA TRP A 62 -5.00 9.26 10.49
C TRP A 62 -3.97 10.14 11.18
N TYR A 63 -4.46 11.08 11.97
CA TYR A 63 -3.64 12.09 12.59
C TYR A 63 -3.08 11.68 13.96
N GLY A 64 -2.10 12.49 14.46
CA GLY A 64 -1.51 12.36 15.77
C GLY A 64 0.00 12.61 15.81
N PHE A 65 0.75 12.28 14.76
CA PHE A 65 2.19 12.55 14.71
C PHE A 65 2.55 14.04 14.59
N GLU A 66 1.63 14.86 14.16
CA GLU A 66 1.76 16.34 14.13
C GLU A 66 1.46 16.99 15.49
N THR A 67 0.82 16.25 16.41
CA THR A 67 0.43 16.72 17.74
C THR A 67 1.58 16.57 18.74
N PRO A 68 1.46 17.14 19.97
CA PRO A 68 2.44 16.90 21.04
C PRO A 68 2.56 15.43 21.50
N ASP A 69 1.65 14.56 21.10
CA ASP A 69 1.75 13.12 21.35
C ASP A 69 2.80 12.43 20.45
N PHE A 70 3.11 13.01 19.27
CA PHE A 70 4.07 12.49 18.30
C PHE A 70 3.84 11.03 17.91
N LEU A 71 2.57 10.62 17.90
CA LEU A 71 2.14 9.24 17.66
C LEU A 71 0.73 9.26 17.08
N ALA A 72 0.41 8.34 16.16
CA ALA A 72 -0.95 8.20 15.65
C ALA A 72 -1.94 8.03 16.81
N HIS A 73 -3.02 8.82 16.79
CA HIS A 73 -4.02 8.77 17.83
C HIS A 73 -4.82 7.47 17.81
N GLY A 74 -5.45 7.12 18.95
CA GLY A 74 -6.19 5.86 19.12
C GLY A 74 -5.32 4.71 19.63
N LEU A 75 -4.00 4.83 19.61
CA LEU A 75 -3.10 3.79 20.10
C LEU A 75 -3.14 3.63 21.64
N TRP A 76 -3.79 4.53 22.35
CA TRP A 76 -4.18 4.36 23.76
C TRP A 76 -5.39 3.45 23.95
N ALA A 77 -6.21 3.24 22.90
CA ALA A 77 -7.43 2.43 22.95
C ALA A 77 -7.29 1.09 22.22
N GLN A 78 -6.52 1.03 21.13
CA GLN A 78 -6.50 -0.14 20.24
C GLN A 78 -5.07 -0.45 19.75
N ASP A 79 -4.87 -1.69 19.31
CA ASP A 79 -3.65 -2.16 18.63
C ASP A 79 -3.58 -1.56 17.21
N TYR A 80 -2.38 -1.07 16.83
CA TYR A 80 -2.18 -0.45 15.51
C TYR A 80 -2.50 -1.38 14.34
N LYS A 81 -2.29 -2.70 14.49
CA LYS A 81 -2.60 -3.67 13.43
C LYS A 81 -4.11 -3.81 13.26
N THR A 82 -4.85 -3.79 14.36
CA THR A 82 -6.31 -3.80 14.32
C THR A 82 -6.82 -2.57 13.58
N ILE A 83 -6.34 -1.37 13.92
CA ILE A 83 -6.72 -0.13 13.24
C ILE A 83 -6.41 -0.20 11.75
N LEU A 84 -5.18 -0.59 11.37
CA LEU A 84 -4.78 -0.69 9.96
C LEU A 84 -5.57 -1.76 9.18
N ASN A 85 -5.90 -2.90 9.83
CA ASN A 85 -6.76 -3.91 9.22
C ASN A 85 -8.20 -3.41 9.05
N THR A 86 -8.72 -2.60 9.98
CA THR A 86 -10.04 -1.96 9.86
C THR A 86 -10.07 -1.01 8.66
N ILE A 87 -9.09 -0.11 8.52
CA ILE A 87 -8.96 0.77 7.34
C ILE A 87 -9.06 -0.04 6.05
N LYS A 88 -8.32 -1.14 5.97
CA LYS A 88 -8.32 -2.00 4.79
C LYS A 88 -9.64 -2.73 4.58
N SER A 89 -10.22 -3.30 5.64
CA SER A 89 -11.50 -4.04 5.56
C SER A 89 -12.67 -3.15 5.17
N ASP A 90 -12.61 -1.88 5.55
CA ASP A 90 -13.60 -0.86 5.18
C ASP A 90 -13.47 -0.38 3.73
N GLY A 91 -12.49 -0.90 2.98
CA GLY A 91 -12.35 -0.64 1.55
C GLY A 91 -11.43 0.52 1.18
N TYR A 92 -10.72 1.11 2.14
CA TYR A 92 -9.74 2.16 1.87
C TYR A 92 -8.41 1.56 1.40
N ASN A 93 -7.67 2.29 0.56
CA ASN A 93 -6.42 1.82 -0.03
C ASN A 93 -5.22 2.73 0.25
N VAL A 94 -5.44 3.89 0.85
CA VAL A 94 -4.40 4.86 1.19
C VAL A 94 -4.68 5.51 2.54
N ILE A 95 -3.62 5.85 3.25
CA ILE A 95 -3.67 6.62 4.49
C ILE A 95 -2.83 7.88 4.29
N ARG A 96 -3.40 9.07 4.54
CA ARG A 96 -2.65 10.30 4.72
C ARG A 96 -2.27 10.39 6.19
N ILE A 97 -0.97 10.52 6.47
CA ILE A 97 -0.42 10.59 7.83
C ILE A 97 0.17 11.99 8.04
N PRO A 98 -0.52 12.85 8.79
CA PRO A 98 0.01 14.13 9.26
C PRO A 98 1.22 13.96 10.18
N PHE A 99 2.22 14.84 10.05
CA PHE A 99 3.36 14.96 10.97
C PHE A 99 3.81 16.42 11.11
N SER A 100 4.59 16.74 12.17
CA SER A 100 5.21 18.05 12.36
C SER A 100 6.73 18.01 12.10
N ASN A 101 7.32 19.14 11.67
CA ASN A 101 8.77 19.27 11.62
C ASN A 101 9.41 18.98 12.98
N GLN A 102 8.77 19.44 14.06
CA GLN A 102 9.21 19.16 15.43
C GLN A 102 9.36 17.66 15.69
N MET A 103 8.42 16.82 15.22
CA MET A 103 8.51 15.38 15.35
C MET A 103 9.76 14.83 14.65
N VAL A 104 10.03 15.30 13.43
CA VAL A 104 11.17 14.82 12.64
C VAL A 104 12.50 15.19 13.27
N GLU A 105 12.67 16.46 13.65
CA GLU A 105 13.94 16.98 14.15
C GLU A 105 14.23 16.55 15.60
N SER A 106 13.22 16.57 16.49
CA SER A 106 13.39 16.16 17.89
C SER A 106 13.31 14.65 18.08
N ASN A 107 12.60 13.95 17.22
CA ASN A 107 12.38 12.51 17.24
C ASN A 107 12.15 11.93 18.65
N PRO A 108 11.15 12.42 19.38
CA PRO A 108 10.94 12.07 20.78
C PRO A 108 10.47 10.62 20.94
N VAL A 109 10.53 10.13 22.17
CA VAL A 109 9.88 8.84 22.53
C VAL A 109 8.46 9.14 22.99
N PRO A 110 7.43 8.72 22.23
CA PRO A 110 6.04 8.93 22.63
C PRO A 110 5.69 8.17 23.91
N THR A 111 4.74 8.71 24.67
CA THR A 111 4.29 8.12 25.94
C THR A 111 2.78 7.93 26.04
N ASN A 112 2.01 8.56 25.15
CA ASN A 112 0.54 8.52 25.17
C ASN A 112 0.00 7.31 24.39
N PHE A 113 0.42 6.10 24.76
CA PHE A 113 -0.17 4.86 24.25
C PHE A 113 -0.16 3.79 25.31
N THR A 114 -0.95 2.75 25.13
CA THR A 114 -1.00 1.61 26.05
C THR A 114 -0.32 0.38 25.44
N SER A 115 0.38 -0.38 26.27
CA SER A 115 0.80 -1.74 25.91
C SER A 115 -0.34 -2.75 26.02
N PHE A 116 -1.51 -2.32 26.50
CA PHE A 116 -2.73 -3.12 26.59
C PHE A 116 -3.90 -2.35 25.99
N ALA A 117 -4.66 -2.99 25.09
CA ALA A 117 -5.92 -2.51 24.57
C ALA A 117 -6.98 -3.61 24.81
N ASN A 118 -8.14 -3.23 25.35
CA ASN A 118 -9.25 -4.14 25.63
C ASN A 118 -8.85 -5.41 26.42
N GLY A 119 -7.93 -5.27 27.38
CA GLY A 119 -7.44 -6.37 28.23
C GLY A 119 -6.43 -7.31 27.57
N VAL A 120 -5.95 -6.99 26.39
CA VAL A 120 -4.94 -7.75 25.63
C VAL A 120 -3.68 -6.91 25.47
N ALA A 121 -2.51 -7.55 25.52
CA ALA A 121 -1.23 -6.89 25.23
C ALA A 121 -1.26 -6.32 23.79
N ALA A 122 -1.11 -5.00 23.66
CA ALA A 122 -1.17 -4.28 22.41
C ALA A 122 0.02 -3.32 22.29
N ASN A 123 0.33 -2.87 21.09
CA ASN A 123 1.35 -1.84 20.83
C ASN A 123 2.73 -2.10 21.46
N THR A 124 3.04 -3.35 21.85
CA THR A 124 4.32 -3.71 22.49
C THR A 124 5.52 -3.44 21.58
N ALA A 125 5.30 -3.44 20.25
CA ALA A 125 6.34 -3.11 19.29
C ALA A 125 6.71 -1.61 19.27
N LEU A 126 5.87 -0.75 19.85
CA LEU A 126 6.06 0.70 19.90
C LEU A 126 6.69 1.19 21.20
N VAL A 127 6.65 0.36 22.25
CA VAL A 127 7.10 0.76 23.59
C VAL A 127 8.59 1.12 23.61
N GLY A 128 8.90 2.36 23.95
CA GLY A 128 10.27 2.87 24.04
C GLY A 128 10.93 3.17 22.70
N GLN A 129 10.20 3.07 21.61
CA GLN A 129 10.65 3.52 20.30
C GLN A 129 10.57 5.04 20.19
N THR A 130 11.31 5.62 19.25
CA THR A 130 11.15 7.04 18.89
C THR A 130 9.99 7.23 17.92
N ALA A 131 9.46 8.44 17.80
CA ALA A 131 8.34 8.77 16.92
C ALA A 131 8.57 8.34 15.46
N LEU A 132 9.77 8.53 14.92
CA LEU A 132 10.11 8.04 13.58
C LEU A 132 10.17 6.51 13.49
N ALA A 133 10.56 5.81 14.56
CA ALA A 133 10.57 4.35 14.58
C ALA A 133 9.15 3.78 14.73
N ASP A 134 8.27 4.47 15.45
CA ASP A 134 6.85 4.14 15.52
C ASP A 134 6.17 4.34 14.16
N LEU A 135 6.45 5.46 13.48
CA LEU A 135 5.96 5.70 12.12
C LEU A 135 6.46 4.61 11.15
N ASP A 136 7.73 4.18 11.25
CA ASP A 136 8.27 3.06 10.45
C ASP A 136 7.50 1.77 10.69
N THR A 137 7.15 1.49 11.94
CA THR A 137 6.40 0.29 12.32
C THR A 137 4.99 0.30 11.69
N LEU A 138 4.31 1.45 11.75
CA LEU A 138 2.99 1.61 11.13
C LEU A 138 3.07 1.52 9.61
N VAL A 139 4.01 2.23 8.98
CA VAL A 139 4.24 2.21 7.52
C VAL A 139 4.59 0.81 7.04
N SER A 140 5.46 0.10 7.77
CA SER A 140 5.85 -1.27 7.42
C SER A 140 4.66 -2.22 7.46
N TYR A 141 3.84 -2.16 8.52
CA TYR A 141 2.66 -3.00 8.61
C TYR A 141 1.61 -2.64 7.55
N ALA A 142 1.34 -1.34 7.32
CA ALA A 142 0.43 -0.88 6.27
C ALA A 142 0.82 -1.46 4.90
N GLY A 143 2.10 -1.37 4.52
CA GLY A 143 2.61 -1.96 3.29
C GLY A 143 2.48 -3.47 3.23
N SER A 144 2.73 -4.18 4.33
CA SER A 144 2.62 -5.63 4.42
C SER A 144 1.21 -6.15 4.14
N ILE A 145 0.20 -5.37 4.48
CA ILE A 145 -1.21 -5.67 4.19
C ILE A 145 -1.73 -4.99 2.90
N GLY A 146 -0.88 -4.26 2.18
CA GLY A 146 -1.18 -3.66 0.87
C GLY A 146 -1.87 -2.31 0.93
N LEU A 147 -1.80 -1.58 2.05
CA LEU A 147 -2.16 -0.15 2.13
C LEU A 147 -0.99 0.71 1.61
N ARG A 148 -1.33 1.88 1.07
CA ARG A 148 -0.38 2.91 0.68
C ARG A 148 -0.41 4.05 1.68
N VAL A 149 0.65 4.83 1.72
CA VAL A 149 0.80 5.97 2.63
C VAL A 149 1.22 7.21 1.84
N ILE A 150 0.59 8.33 2.16
CA ILE A 150 1.02 9.68 1.80
C ILE A 150 1.40 10.37 3.11
N LEU A 151 2.61 10.90 3.18
CA LEU A 151 3.05 11.68 4.33
C LEU A 151 2.65 13.13 4.13
N ASP A 152 2.11 13.76 5.16
CA ASP A 152 1.68 15.15 5.15
C ASP A 152 2.45 15.99 6.18
N ASN A 153 3.14 17.03 5.72
CA ASN A 153 3.70 18.02 6.64
C ASN A 153 2.61 18.97 7.11
N HIS A 154 1.97 18.61 8.21
CA HIS A 154 0.77 19.31 8.69
C HIS A 154 1.09 20.66 9.30
N ARG A 155 2.22 20.75 10.02
CA ARG A 155 2.65 21.97 10.70
C ARG A 155 4.13 21.92 11.09
N SER A 156 4.64 23.05 11.53
CA SER A 156 6.04 23.19 11.95
C SER A 156 6.25 22.72 13.39
N GLU A 157 5.71 23.46 14.37
CA GLU A 157 5.64 23.05 15.77
C GLU A 157 4.47 22.09 15.99
N ALA A 158 4.62 21.15 16.91
CA ALA A 158 3.56 20.22 17.25
C ALA A 158 2.30 20.90 17.80
N GLY A 159 1.12 20.50 17.38
CA GLY A 159 -0.16 21.09 17.77
C GLY A 159 -1.35 20.40 17.13
N SER A 160 -2.56 20.84 17.46
CA SER A 160 -3.84 20.24 17.05
C SER A 160 -4.61 21.02 15.98
N SER A 161 -4.00 22.02 15.34
CA SER A 161 -4.61 22.82 14.27
C SER A 161 -3.60 23.06 13.17
N ASN A 162 -4.02 23.63 12.04
CA ASN A 162 -3.10 24.07 11.01
C ASN A 162 -2.09 25.13 11.52
N GLU A 163 -1.11 25.49 10.70
CA GLU A 163 -0.12 26.51 11.04
C GLU A 163 -0.74 27.91 11.00
N SER A 164 -0.85 28.55 12.15
CA SER A 164 -1.54 29.85 12.29
C SER A 164 -0.94 30.98 11.46
N SER A 165 0.31 30.88 11.04
CA SER A 165 0.95 31.83 10.14
C SER A 165 0.51 31.70 8.69
N GLY A 166 -0.06 30.54 8.32
CA GLY A 166 -0.36 30.15 6.96
C GLY A 166 0.88 29.85 6.10
N LEU A 167 2.07 29.86 6.68
CA LEU A 167 3.34 29.59 5.99
C LEU A 167 3.77 28.12 6.18
N TRP A 168 4.66 27.67 5.33
CA TRP A 168 5.27 26.32 5.40
C TRP A 168 6.48 26.26 6.33
N TYR A 169 6.78 27.33 7.05
CA TYR A 169 7.93 27.46 7.93
C TYR A 169 7.65 28.44 9.08
N THR A 170 8.47 28.37 10.12
CA THR A 170 8.50 29.31 11.24
C THR A 170 9.93 29.83 11.48
N SER A 171 10.13 30.65 12.51
CA SER A 171 11.47 31.06 12.90
C SER A 171 12.30 29.92 13.49
N THR A 172 11.65 28.91 14.07
CA THR A 172 12.30 27.73 14.63
C THR A 172 12.57 26.71 13.53
N TYR A 173 11.55 26.35 12.75
CA TYR A 173 11.62 25.41 11.63
C TYR A 173 11.63 26.20 10.33
N THR A 174 12.83 26.61 9.91
CA THR A 174 13.01 27.47 8.74
C THR A 174 12.63 26.76 7.44
N GLN A 175 12.45 27.50 6.35
CA GLN A 175 12.21 26.91 5.03
C GLN A 175 13.29 25.88 4.63
N SER A 176 14.55 26.13 4.97
CA SER A 176 15.63 25.17 4.70
C SER A 176 15.53 23.91 5.56
N ALA A 177 15.10 24.04 6.81
CA ALA A 177 14.83 22.92 7.70
C ALA A 177 13.66 22.08 7.17
N TRP A 178 12.54 22.71 6.82
CA TRP A 178 11.39 22.04 6.20
C TRP A 178 11.77 21.24 4.94
N ILE A 179 12.60 21.80 4.05
CA ILE A 179 13.10 21.06 2.87
C ILE A 179 14.00 19.89 3.28
N ALA A 180 14.88 20.08 4.28
CA ALA A 180 15.78 19.03 4.76
C ALA A 180 15.02 17.87 5.43
N ASP A 181 13.96 18.16 6.16
CA ASP A 181 13.09 17.15 6.75
C ASP A 181 12.39 16.32 5.68
N TRP A 182 11.89 16.96 4.62
CA TRP A 182 11.34 16.25 3.46
C TRP A 182 12.39 15.36 2.77
N GLN A 183 13.62 15.84 2.60
CA GLN A 183 14.70 15.01 2.03
C GLN A 183 15.02 13.82 2.94
N THR A 184 15.01 14.01 4.25
CA THR A 184 15.22 12.96 5.25
C THR A 184 14.15 11.87 5.16
N LEU A 185 12.87 12.26 5.11
CA LEU A 185 11.76 11.31 4.99
C LEU A 185 11.72 10.63 3.62
N ALA A 186 11.99 11.35 2.53
CA ALA A 186 12.08 10.78 1.20
C ALA A 186 13.19 9.71 1.11
N ALA A 187 14.36 9.95 1.69
CA ALA A 187 15.44 8.99 1.77
C ALA A 187 15.07 7.78 2.64
N ARG A 188 14.47 8.02 3.83
CA ARG A 188 14.05 6.98 4.77
C ARG A 188 13.11 5.98 4.13
N TYR A 189 12.05 6.45 3.49
CA TYR A 189 11.01 5.59 2.91
C TYR A 189 11.31 5.09 1.50
N SER A 190 12.47 5.43 0.94
CA SER A 190 13.03 4.78 -0.25
C SER A 190 13.72 3.44 0.06
N ALA A 191 13.95 3.12 1.34
CA ALA A 191 14.59 1.88 1.74
C ALA A 191 13.71 0.66 1.40
N SER A 192 14.35 -0.43 0.97
CA SER A 192 13.67 -1.65 0.51
C SER A 192 12.77 -2.32 1.56
N GLN A 193 13.02 -2.06 2.85
CA GLN A 193 12.19 -2.55 3.95
C GLN A 193 10.77 -1.99 3.96
N PHE A 194 10.52 -0.88 3.26
CA PHE A 194 9.21 -0.28 3.07
C PHE A 194 8.60 -0.60 1.69
N THR A 195 9.13 -1.62 1.00
CA THR A 195 8.64 -2.11 -0.28
C THR A 195 8.19 -3.56 -0.14
N PHE A 196 6.91 -3.82 -0.35
CA PHE A 196 6.31 -5.14 -0.20
C PHE A 196 5.85 -5.67 -1.56
N ASN A 197 6.35 -6.85 -1.94
CA ASN A 197 6.04 -7.47 -3.24
C ASN A 197 6.31 -6.54 -4.44
N GLY A 198 7.38 -5.74 -4.38
CA GLY A 198 7.72 -4.77 -5.41
C GLY A 198 6.91 -3.46 -5.34
N ASN A 199 6.09 -3.28 -4.30
CA ASN A 199 5.21 -2.13 -4.14
C ASN A 199 5.70 -1.24 -2.98
N PRO A 200 6.12 0.00 -3.21
CA PRO A 200 6.49 0.92 -2.14
C PRO A 200 5.27 1.27 -1.29
N THR A 201 5.44 1.32 0.03
CA THR A 201 4.35 1.71 0.93
C THR A 201 4.09 3.20 0.86
N VAL A 202 5.14 4.03 1.01
CA VAL A 202 5.03 5.47 0.85
C VAL A 202 5.10 5.80 -0.63
N ILE A 203 4.02 6.38 -1.16
CA ILE A 203 3.84 6.67 -2.59
C ILE A 203 3.94 8.16 -2.90
N GLY A 204 3.85 9.01 -1.88
CA GLY A 204 3.85 10.45 -2.09
C GLY A 204 4.01 11.25 -0.81
N VAL A 205 4.21 12.54 -1.02
CA VAL A 205 4.39 13.57 0.00
C VAL A 205 3.44 14.72 -0.26
N ASP A 206 2.66 15.10 0.74
CA ASP A 206 1.85 16.32 0.75
C ASP A 206 2.67 17.42 1.41
N LEU A 207 3.15 18.34 0.60
CA LEU A 207 4.27 19.20 0.97
C LEU A 207 3.99 20.09 2.16
N ARG A 208 2.76 20.59 2.27
CA ARG A 208 2.31 21.41 3.42
C ARG A 208 0.81 21.45 3.49
N ASN A 209 0.28 21.17 4.69
CA ASN A 209 -1.14 21.32 5.00
C ASN A 209 -1.55 22.79 5.04
N GLU A 210 -2.59 23.11 4.31
CA GLU A 210 -3.36 24.34 4.35
C GLU A 210 -2.56 25.65 4.33
N PRO A 211 -1.72 25.89 3.32
CA PRO A 211 -1.14 27.21 3.13
C PRO A 211 -2.26 28.25 2.96
N HIS A 212 -2.21 29.34 3.74
CA HIS A 212 -3.27 30.33 3.70
C HIS A 212 -2.77 31.75 3.98
N SER A 213 -3.58 32.73 3.65
CA SER A 213 -3.29 34.12 3.93
C SER A 213 -3.42 34.42 5.43
N ASN A 214 -2.53 35.27 5.95
CA ASN A 214 -2.63 35.82 7.29
C ASN A 214 -2.39 37.34 7.22
N GLY A 215 -3.41 38.06 6.80
CA GLY A 215 -3.27 39.48 6.46
C GLY A 215 -2.22 39.69 5.37
N SER A 216 -1.13 40.40 5.70
CA SER A 216 -0.02 40.66 4.75
C SER A 216 1.15 39.70 4.87
N SER A 217 1.08 38.69 5.74
CA SER A 217 2.24 37.85 6.11
C SER A 217 2.09 36.35 5.83
N GLY A 218 0.91 35.88 5.48
CA GLY A 218 0.65 34.47 5.14
C GLY A 218 1.04 34.10 3.72
N SER A 219 0.72 32.87 3.35
CA SER A 219 0.98 32.34 2.00
C SER A 219 0.11 33.00 0.95
N CYS A 220 0.65 33.10 -0.25
CA CYS A 220 -0.07 33.55 -1.44
C CYS A 220 0.32 32.71 -2.66
N TRP A 221 -0.53 32.72 -3.69
CA TRP A 221 -0.23 32.07 -4.97
C TRP A 221 0.34 33.08 -5.97
N THR A 222 1.37 32.69 -6.73
CA THR A 222 1.98 33.57 -7.77
C THR A 222 0.93 34.19 -8.66
N GLY A 223 1.06 35.50 -8.93
CA GLY A 223 0.14 36.27 -9.78
C GLY A 223 -1.15 36.70 -9.08
N ASP A 224 -1.32 36.40 -7.79
CA ASP A 224 -2.40 36.98 -6.99
C ASP A 224 -2.31 38.50 -7.03
N THR A 225 -3.42 39.16 -7.37
CA THR A 225 -3.56 40.62 -7.41
C THR A 225 -4.40 41.17 -6.25
N GLY A 226 -4.71 40.32 -5.26
CA GLY A 226 -5.42 40.70 -4.04
C GLY A 226 -4.66 41.73 -3.20
N THR A 227 -5.08 41.95 -1.95
CA THR A 227 -4.71 43.07 -1.09
C THR A 227 -3.19 43.33 -1.00
N ASN A 228 -2.36 42.32 -1.15
CA ASN A 228 -0.89 42.42 -1.01
C ASN A 228 -0.12 42.06 -2.27
N GLY A 229 -0.79 41.48 -3.28
CA GLY A 229 -0.16 40.92 -4.47
C GLY A 229 0.79 39.76 -4.13
N CYS A 230 1.11 38.91 -5.10
CA CYS A 230 2.05 37.81 -4.93
C CYS A 230 3.03 37.75 -6.12
N PRO A 231 3.99 38.66 -6.22
CA PRO A 231 4.99 38.59 -7.29
C PRO A 231 5.94 37.41 -7.06
N VAL A 232 6.49 36.85 -8.12
CA VAL A 232 7.46 35.75 -8.06
C VAL A 232 8.70 36.06 -7.18
N THR A 233 8.97 37.32 -6.95
CA THR A 233 10.09 37.78 -6.10
C THR A 233 9.78 37.72 -4.60
N LEU A 234 8.52 37.56 -4.20
CA LEU A 234 8.09 37.44 -2.80
C LEU A 234 8.25 35.99 -2.31
N ILE A 235 9.48 35.47 -2.37
CA ILE A 235 9.78 34.04 -2.13
C ILE A 235 9.41 33.54 -0.74
N SER A 236 9.31 34.42 0.26
CA SER A 236 8.97 34.06 1.65
C SER A 236 7.47 33.81 1.88
N GLN A 237 6.62 34.14 0.91
CA GLN A 237 5.17 33.97 1.00
C GLN A 237 4.60 33.27 -0.25
N ASN A 238 5.39 33.14 -1.31
CA ASN A 238 4.96 32.59 -2.60
C ASN A 238 4.96 31.07 -2.56
N TRP A 239 3.78 30.50 -2.29
CA TRP A 239 3.64 29.06 -2.11
C TRP A 239 4.05 28.22 -3.32
N PRO A 240 3.64 28.50 -4.57
CA PRO A 240 4.09 27.73 -5.74
C PRO A 240 5.61 27.70 -5.91
N VAL A 241 6.30 28.79 -5.55
CA VAL A 241 7.78 28.84 -5.61
C VAL A 241 8.39 27.92 -4.55
N ALA A 242 7.86 27.96 -3.32
CA ALA A 242 8.30 27.07 -2.25
C ALA A 242 7.98 25.61 -2.53
N ALA A 243 6.77 25.32 -3.00
CA ALA A 243 6.34 23.95 -3.37
C ALA A 243 7.22 23.38 -4.51
N THR A 244 7.56 24.22 -5.52
CA THR A 244 8.50 23.83 -6.57
C THR A 244 9.87 23.49 -6.01
N ALA A 245 10.40 24.29 -5.08
CA ALA A 245 11.70 24.06 -4.47
C ALA A 245 11.73 22.76 -3.63
N ALA A 246 10.73 22.58 -2.76
CA ALA A 246 10.63 21.39 -1.91
C ALA A 246 10.35 20.12 -2.72
N GLY A 247 9.40 20.18 -3.66
CA GLY A 247 9.09 19.05 -4.54
C GLY A 247 10.30 18.59 -5.34
N ASN A 248 11.08 19.54 -5.89
CA ASN A 248 12.32 19.20 -6.58
C ASN A 248 13.39 18.62 -5.65
N ALA A 249 13.47 19.08 -4.40
CA ALA A 249 14.38 18.51 -3.40
C ALA A 249 13.99 17.08 -3.02
N VAL A 250 12.72 16.78 -2.88
CA VAL A 250 12.20 15.42 -2.68
C VAL A 250 12.53 14.54 -3.88
N LEU A 251 12.23 15.01 -5.11
CA LEU A 251 12.45 14.25 -6.34
C LEU A 251 13.93 14.02 -6.66
N ALA A 252 14.82 14.87 -6.16
CA ALA A 252 16.26 14.63 -6.24
C ALA A 252 16.72 13.43 -5.39
N ILE A 253 15.98 13.10 -4.32
CA ILE A 253 16.23 11.93 -3.46
C ILE A 253 15.49 10.70 -4.00
N ASN A 254 14.18 10.84 -4.27
CA ASN A 254 13.36 9.78 -4.84
C ASN A 254 12.50 10.32 -5.98
N PRO A 255 12.91 10.11 -7.25
CA PRO A 255 12.22 10.64 -8.43
C PRO A 255 10.87 9.98 -8.71
N HIS A 256 10.45 9.03 -7.90
CA HIS A 256 9.23 8.25 -8.07
C HIS A 256 8.11 8.61 -7.09
N LEU A 257 8.35 9.49 -6.12
CA LEU A 257 7.30 9.92 -5.20
C LEU A 257 6.36 10.90 -5.91
N LEU A 258 5.06 10.72 -5.72
CA LEU A 258 4.08 11.74 -6.05
C LEU A 258 4.28 12.94 -5.12
N VAL A 259 4.19 14.13 -5.67
CA VAL A 259 4.29 15.40 -4.93
C VAL A 259 2.92 16.04 -4.97
N PHE A 260 2.26 16.08 -3.81
CA PHE A 260 0.98 16.72 -3.63
C PHE A 260 1.20 18.18 -3.25
N VAL A 261 0.48 19.08 -3.91
CA VAL A 261 0.59 20.53 -3.71
C VAL A 261 -0.80 21.10 -3.49
N GLU A 262 -1.05 21.60 -2.29
CA GLU A 262 -2.30 22.22 -1.94
C GLU A 262 -2.43 23.64 -2.54
N GLY A 263 -3.65 24.16 -2.54
CA GLY A 263 -3.93 25.54 -2.86
C GLY A 263 -3.57 26.50 -1.70
N THR A 264 -4.05 27.73 -1.83
CA THR A 264 -4.14 28.71 -0.72
C THR A 264 -5.61 28.86 -0.32
N ASP A 265 -5.93 29.88 0.47
CA ASP A 265 -7.34 30.22 0.77
C ASP A 265 -7.91 31.25 -0.20
N CYS A 266 -7.08 32.17 -0.71
CA CYS A 266 -7.49 33.29 -1.55
C CYS A 266 -6.66 33.42 -2.82
N TYR A 267 -7.29 33.83 -3.92
CA TYR A 267 -6.65 34.24 -5.18
C TYR A 267 -7.42 35.38 -5.84
N SER A 268 -6.78 36.54 -6.02
CA SER A 268 -7.35 37.73 -6.70
C SER A 268 -8.73 38.15 -6.16
N GLY A 269 -8.89 38.08 -4.85
CA GLY A 269 -10.12 38.47 -4.14
C GLY A 269 -11.20 37.39 -4.09
N VAL A 270 -10.95 36.21 -4.66
CA VAL A 270 -11.81 35.04 -4.52
C VAL A 270 -11.25 34.17 -3.43
N CYS A 271 -11.98 34.04 -2.31
CA CYS A 271 -11.53 33.31 -1.13
C CYS A 271 -12.44 32.12 -0.83
N GLY A 272 -11.86 31.05 -0.25
CA GLY A 272 -12.53 29.80 0.10
C GLY A 272 -11.87 29.11 1.29
N TRP A 273 -11.75 27.80 1.22
CA TRP A 273 -11.10 26.98 2.22
C TRP A 273 -9.59 27.13 2.17
N GLN A 274 -8.93 27.12 3.33
CA GLN A 274 -7.48 26.99 3.43
C GLN A 274 -7.02 25.73 2.72
N GLY A 275 -5.95 25.77 1.94
CA GLY A 275 -5.54 24.67 1.07
C GLY A 275 -6.43 24.40 -0.15
N GLY A 276 -7.66 24.97 -0.18
CA GLY A 276 -8.69 24.60 -1.17
C GLY A 276 -8.72 25.44 -2.46
N ASN A 277 -8.04 26.57 -2.51
CA ASN A 277 -8.11 27.50 -3.66
C ASN A 277 -6.91 27.30 -4.60
N LEU A 278 -7.15 26.63 -5.70
CA LEU A 278 -6.18 26.36 -6.76
C LEU A 278 -6.45 27.19 -8.05
N ILE A 279 -7.23 28.26 -7.97
CA ILE A 279 -7.57 29.11 -9.15
C ILE A 279 -6.29 29.60 -9.86
N GLY A 280 -5.23 29.89 -9.12
CA GLY A 280 -3.96 30.38 -9.64
C GLY A 280 -3.19 29.37 -10.52
N VAL A 281 -3.50 28.09 -10.46
CA VAL A 281 -2.83 27.02 -11.25
C VAL A 281 -2.96 27.27 -12.75
N ALA A 282 -4.12 27.75 -13.21
CA ALA A 282 -4.37 28.01 -14.63
C ALA A 282 -3.33 28.95 -15.27
N SER A 283 -2.84 29.93 -14.50
CA SER A 283 -1.89 30.94 -15.00
C SER A 283 -0.47 30.74 -14.48
N HIS A 284 -0.31 30.17 -13.30
CA HIS A 284 0.98 29.98 -12.63
C HIS A 284 1.07 28.58 -12.03
N PRO A 285 1.19 27.53 -12.85
CA PRO A 285 1.31 26.15 -12.35
C PRO A 285 2.64 25.93 -11.63
N VAL A 286 2.64 25.00 -10.67
CA VAL A 286 3.87 24.43 -10.10
C VAL A 286 4.58 23.61 -11.17
N THR A 287 5.92 23.72 -11.21
CA THR A 287 6.72 23.01 -12.21
C THR A 287 7.78 22.15 -11.51
N LEU A 288 7.63 20.84 -11.60
CA LEU A 288 8.56 19.88 -11.02
C LEU A 288 9.60 19.39 -12.04
N SER A 289 10.79 19.03 -11.54
CA SER A 289 11.87 18.44 -12.33
C SER A 289 11.47 17.10 -12.97
N VAL A 290 10.53 16.37 -12.34
CA VAL A 290 9.85 15.21 -12.90
C VAL A 290 8.38 15.56 -13.01
N ALA A 291 7.98 16.07 -14.16
CA ALA A 291 6.63 16.61 -14.38
C ALA A 291 5.51 15.58 -14.12
N SER A 292 5.78 14.30 -14.36
CA SER A 292 4.85 13.19 -14.13
C SER A 292 4.68 12.79 -12.66
N GLN A 293 5.10 13.61 -11.70
CA GLN A 293 4.94 13.33 -10.26
C GLN A 293 4.07 14.39 -9.56
N LEU A 294 3.53 15.38 -10.27
CA LEU A 294 2.70 16.44 -9.69
C LEU A 294 1.23 16.00 -9.56
N VAL A 295 0.67 16.19 -8.37
CA VAL A 295 -0.76 16.08 -8.06
C VAL A 295 -1.17 17.36 -7.34
N TYR A 296 -2.27 18.00 -7.72
CA TYR A 296 -2.82 19.11 -6.94
C TYR A 296 -3.76 18.58 -5.87
N SER A 297 -3.63 19.11 -4.66
CA SER A 297 -4.45 18.76 -3.50
C SER A 297 -5.40 19.91 -3.16
N ALA A 298 -6.63 19.59 -2.81
CA ALA A 298 -7.61 20.56 -2.34
C ALA A 298 -8.24 20.08 -1.03
N HIS A 299 -8.66 21.03 -0.18
CA HIS A 299 -9.50 20.78 0.99
C HIS A 299 -10.85 21.44 0.78
N ASP A 300 -11.93 20.78 1.19
CA ASP A 300 -13.28 21.34 1.10
C ASP A 300 -14.14 20.85 2.26
N TYR A 301 -14.80 21.78 2.93
CA TYR A 301 -15.61 21.51 4.12
C TYR A 301 -17.00 22.14 4.01
N GLY A 302 -17.91 21.68 4.87
CA GLY A 302 -19.26 22.17 4.95
C GLY A 302 -19.43 23.32 5.97
N PRO A 303 -20.65 23.85 6.10
CA PRO A 303 -20.96 25.00 6.95
C PRO A 303 -20.72 24.77 8.45
N ASN A 304 -20.63 23.51 8.91
CA ASN A 304 -20.34 23.23 10.33
C ASN A 304 -18.94 23.65 10.73
N LEU A 305 -17.94 23.50 9.83
CA LEU A 305 -16.59 23.97 10.10
C LEU A 305 -16.51 25.51 10.04
N PHE A 306 -17.05 26.10 8.98
CA PHE A 306 -17.12 27.55 8.82
C PHE A 306 -18.20 27.95 7.82
N GLN A 307 -19.02 28.96 8.19
CA GLN A 307 -20.11 29.47 7.36
C GLN A 307 -19.56 30.32 6.21
N GLN A 308 -19.20 29.67 5.10
CA GLN A 308 -18.82 30.36 3.88
C GLN A 308 -20.04 31.10 3.28
N ALA A 309 -19.77 32.17 2.53
CA ALA A 309 -20.82 33.01 1.97
C ALA A 309 -21.79 32.29 1.02
N TRP A 310 -21.37 31.21 0.43
CA TRP A 310 -22.20 30.40 -0.48
C TRP A 310 -23.10 29.39 0.25
N PHE A 311 -22.97 29.17 1.55
CA PHE A 311 -23.90 28.35 2.32
C PHE A 311 -25.06 29.20 2.83
N ASN A 312 -26.14 29.23 2.08
CA ASN A 312 -27.33 30.04 2.40
C ASN A 312 -28.61 29.39 1.81
N SER A 313 -29.75 30.02 2.00
CA SER A 313 -31.04 29.50 1.56
C SER A 313 -31.20 29.37 0.03
N SER A 314 -30.27 29.87 -0.78
CA SER A 314 -30.28 29.73 -2.23
C SER A 314 -29.25 28.68 -2.73
N THR A 315 -28.51 28.04 -1.83
CA THR A 315 -27.54 27.01 -2.18
C THR A 315 -28.20 25.81 -2.82
N THR A 316 -27.65 25.37 -3.93
CA THR A 316 -28.11 24.17 -4.64
C THR A 316 -26.94 23.24 -4.92
N PRO A 317 -27.16 21.94 -5.18
CA PRO A 317 -26.09 21.05 -5.64
C PRO A 317 -25.34 21.61 -6.86
N ALA A 318 -26.04 22.24 -7.80
CA ALA A 318 -25.41 22.86 -8.99
C ALA A 318 -24.52 24.05 -8.63
N SER A 319 -24.91 24.90 -7.65
CA SER A 319 -24.05 26.00 -7.22
C SER A 319 -22.81 25.52 -6.49
N LEU A 320 -22.89 24.45 -5.69
CA LEU A 320 -21.72 23.85 -5.02
C LEU A 320 -20.76 23.24 -6.05
N THR A 321 -21.27 22.48 -7.01
CA THR A 321 -20.42 21.90 -8.08
C THR A 321 -19.77 22.97 -8.95
N ALA A 322 -20.43 24.11 -9.18
CA ALA A 322 -19.84 25.24 -9.89
C ALA A 322 -18.67 25.87 -9.10
N ILE A 323 -18.81 25.99 -7.76
CA ILE A 323 -17.74 26.47 -6.88
C ILE A 323 -16.54 25.51 -6.96
N TRP A 324 -16.74 24.21 -6.78
CA TRP A 324 -15.65 23.22 -6.89
C TRP A 324 -15.02 23.23 -8.28
N GLY A 325 -15.82 23.36 -9.32
CA GLY A 325 -15.34 23.54 -10.69
C GLY A 325 -14.42 24.75 -10.86
N GLN A 326 -14.73 25.87 -10.22
CA GLN A 326 -13.92 27.07 -10.25
C GLN A 326 -12.62 26.96 -9.43
N TYR A 327 -12.70 26.35 -8.23
CA TYR A 327 -11.59 26.36 -7.30
C TYR A 327 -10.53 25.31 -7.60
N TRP A 328 -10.93 24.08 -7.98
CA TRP A 328 -10.00 22.95 -8.17
C TRP A 328 -10.47 21.92 -9.21
N GLY A 329 -11.75 21.75 -9.42
CA GLY A 329 -12.30 20.71 -10.30
C GLY A 329 -11.91 20.89 -11.77
N TYR A 330 -11.72 22.15 -12.23
CA TYR A 330 -11.28 22.46 -13.59
C TYR A 330 -9.92 21.86 -13.94
N ILE A 331 -9.01 21.71 -12.96
CA ILE A 331 -7.67 21.14 -13.18
C ILE A 331 -7.79 19.72 -13.72
N SER A 332 -8.67 18.91 -13.12
CA SER A 332 -8.95 17.56 -13.58
C SER A 332 -9.78 17.55 -14.87
N ALA A 333 -10.79 18.43 -14.97
CA ALA A 333 -11.68 18.49 -16.13
C ALA A 333 -10.94 18.88 -17.43
N ASP A 334 -9.99 19.80 -17.33
CA ASP A 334 -9.17 20.27 -18.45
C ASP A 334 -7.92 19.40 -18.70
N GLY A 335 -7.72 18.34 -17.90
CA GLY A 335 -6.59 17.43 -18.05
C GLY A 335 -5.22 18.03 -17.71
N ILE A 336 -5.19 19.07 -16.86
CA ILE A 336 -3.95 19.78 -16.50
C ILE A 336 -3.08 18.87 -15.61
N ALA A 337 -3.68 18.30 -14.56
CA ALA A 337 -3.03 17.37 -13.64
C ALA A 337 -4.12 16.56 -12.89
N PRO A 338 -3.75 15.46 -12.21
CA PRO A 338 -4.64 14.82 -11.24
C PRO A 338 -4.97 15.77 -10.08
N VAL A 339 -6.20 15.68 -9.58
CA VAL A 339 -6.66 16.34 -8.37
C VAL A 339 -6.92 15.31 -7.29
N TRP A 340 -6.47 15.63 -6.09
CA TRP A 340 -6.75 14.88 -4.87
C TRP A 340 -7.44 15.80 -3.87
N LEU A 341 -8.62 15.40 -3.41
CA LEU A 341 -9.28 16.04 -2.29
C LEU A 341 -8.68 15.45 -1.00
N GLY A 342 -7.66 16.15 -0.46
CA GLY A 342 -6.84 15.67 0.67
C GLY A 342 -7.62 15.61 1.97
N GLU A 343 -8.56 16.55 2.15
CA GLU A 343 -9.43 16.58 3.32
C GLU A 343 -10.85 17.01 2.95
N PHE A 344 -11.81 16.29 3.50
CA PHE A 344 -13.23 16.65 3.63
C PHE A 344 -13.85 15.80 4.73
N GLY A 345 -14.79 16.34 5.48
CA GLY A 345 -15.38 15.63 6.61
C GLY A 345 -16.74 16.18 7.01
N THR A 346 -17.52 15.40 7.76
CA THR A 346 -18.81 15.79 8.34
C THR A 346 -19.03 15.10 9.68
N ASP A 347 -19.80 15.73 10.56
CA ASP A 347 -20.22 15.16 11.82
C ASP A 347 -20.99 13.84 11.66
N ASN A 348 -21.07 13.08 12.73
CA ASN A 348 -21.70 11.75 12.75
C ASN A 348 -23.22 11.78 12.95
N THR A 349 -23.85 12.96 13.03
CA THR A 349 -25.28 13.06 13.25
C THR A 349 -26.06 12.82 11.95
N SER A 350 -27.26 12.24 12.05
CA SER A 350 -28.15 12.10 10.88
C SER A 350 -28.48 13.45 10.25
N ALA A 351 -28.57 14.52 11.04
CA ALA A 351 -28.86 15.87 10.52
C ALA A 351 -27.72 16.37 9.62
N ASP A 352 -26.48 16.11 9.97
CA ASP A 352 -25.30 16.55 9.23
C ASP A 352 -24.97 15.67 8.01
N ILE A 353 -25.60 14.51 7.93
CA ILE A 353 -25.42 13.58 6.81
C ILE A 353 -26.63 13.59 5.87
N GLU A 354 -27.87 13.59 6.40
CA GLU A 354 -29.11 13.37 5.62
C GLU A 354 -29.87 14.65 5.28
N ASN A 355 -29.67 15.75 6.02
CA ASN A 355 -30.38 16.99 5.76
C ASN A 355 -29.91 17.64 4.46
N THR A 356 -30.78 17.66 3.45
CA THR A 356 -30.51 18.27 2.13
C THR A 356 -31.11 19.66 1.97
N ALA A 357 -31.52 20.31 3.07
CA ALA A 357 -31.97 21.70 3.02
C ALA A 357 -30.86 22.62 2.46
N ALA A 358 -31.25 23.67 1.75
CA ALA A 358 -30.34 24.60 1.11
C ALA A 358 -29.33 25.18 2.12
N GLY A 359 -28.06 25.05 1.84
CA GLY A 359 -26.94 25.53 2.68
C GLY A 359 -26.65 24.69 3.93
N SER A 360 -27.27 23.50 4.09
CA SER A 360 -26.98 22.62 5.21
C SER A 360 -25.71 21.78 5.00
N GLN A 361 -25.16 21.26 6.10
CA GLN A 361 -24.02 20.35 6.11
C GLN A 361 -24.29 19.08 5.27
N GLY A 362 -25.43 18.46 5.46
CA GLY A 362 -25.79 17.25 4.71
C GLY A 362 -26.01 17.51 3.21
N GLN A 363 -26.54 18.69 2.81
CA GLN A 363 -26.60 19.04 1.39
C GLN A 363 -25.21 19.12 0.78
N TRP A 364 -24.28 19.80 1.45
CA TRP A 364 -22.90 19.88 1.01
C TRP A 364 -22.27 18.49 0.90
N PHE A 365 -22.34 17.68 1.96
CA PHE A 365 -21.70 16.36 2.01
C PHE A 365 -22.23 15.41 0.94
N GLN A 366 -23.55 15.28 0.81
CA GLN A 366 -24.15 14.41 -0.22
C GLN A 366 -23.85 14.89 -1.64
N THR A 367 -23.82 16.22 -1.84
CA THR A 367 -23.46 16.79 -3.15
C THR A 367 -22.01 16.49 -3.49
N LEU A 368 -21.09 16.62 -2.52
CA LEU A 368 -19.66 16.34 -2.72
C LEU A 368 -19.42 14.84 -3.02
N VAL A 369 -20.05 13.94 -2.24
CA VAL A 369 -19.98 12.49 -2.53
C VAL A 369 -20.54 12.19 -3.92
N GLY A 370 -21.66 12.81 -4.31
CA GLY A 370 -22.23 12.69 -5.65
C GLY A 370 -21.28 13.20 -6.75
N PHE A 371 -20.60 14.32 -6.50
CA PHE A 371 -19.61 14.89 -7.43
C PHE A 371 -18.39 13.98 -7.59
N LEU A 372 -17.82 13.47 -6.50
CA LEU A 372 -16.70 12.51 -6.53
C LEU A 372 -17.07 11.19 -7.23
N LYS A 373 -18.32 10.75 -7.08
CA LYS A 373 -18.84 9.60 -7.82
C LYS A 373 -18.92 9.83 -9.31
N ALA A 374 -19.34 11.04 -9.72
CA ALA A 374 -19.44 11.43 -11.12
C ALA A 374 -18.09 11.75 -11.78
N THR A 375 -17.07 12.07 -10.99
CA THR A 375 -15.73 12.45 -11.43
C THR A 375 -14.65 11.51 -10.85
N PRO A 376 -14.63 10.22 -11.24
CA PRO A 376 -13.77 9.21 -10.63
C PRO A 376 -12.25 9.44 -10.86
N ALA A 377 -11.87 10.39 -11.69
CA ALA A 377 -10.47 10.84 -11.83
C ALA A 377 -9.99 11.66 -10.62
N ILE A 378 -10.91 12.24 -9.83
CA ILE A 378 -10.56 12.96 -8.61
C ILE A 378 -10.33 11.94 -7.50
N GLN A 379 -9.16 11.98 -6.90
CA GLN A 379 -8.72 11.13 -5.80
C GLN A 379 -9.16 11.77 -4.48
N TRP A 380 -9.17 11.00 -3.36
CA TRP A 380 -9.59 11.58 -2.09
C TRP A 380 -9.10 10.83 -0.84
N THR A 381 -9.01 11.56 0.28
CA THR A 381 -8.90 11.04 1.65
C THR A 381 -9.87 11.79 2.56
N TYR A 382 -10.57 11.05 3.41
CA TYR A 382 -11.57 11.58 4.34
C TYR A 382 -10.91 12.03 5.65
N TRP A 383 -11.29 13.18 6.18
CA TRP A 383 -10.92 13.65 7.51
C TRP A 383 -12.04 13.35 8.52
N ALA A 384 -11.82 12.46 9.52
CA ALA A 384 -10.64 11.67 9.77
C ALA A 384 -11.03 10.24 10.18
N LEU A 385 -10.04 9.36 10.31
CA LEU A 385 -10.24 8.03 10.89
C LEU A 385 -10.59 8.11 12.38
N ASN A 386 -10.00 9.08 13.06
CA ASN A 386 -9.83 9.25 14.51
C ASN A 386 -11.15 9.30 15.28
N GLY A 387 -11.31 8.41 16.25
CA GLY A 387 -12.56 8.21 16.99
C GLY A 387 -12.88 9.28 18.02
N GLU A 388 -11.93 10.13 18.38
CA GLU A 388 -12.14 11.33 19.21
C GLU A 388 -12.52 12.57 18.39
N ASP A 389 -12.39 12.51 17.08
CA ASP A 389 -12.73 13.60 16.17
C ASP A 389 -14.26 13.61 15.92
N GLU A 390 -14.87 14.81 15.87
CA GLU A 390 -16.30 14.94 15.58
C GLU A 390 -16.66 14.41 14.18
N TYR A 391 -15.72 14.43 13.25
CA TYR A 391 -15.84 13.87 11.90
C TYR A 391 -15.39 12.40 11.82
N GLY A 392 -14.94 11.81 12.93
CA GLY A 392 -14.35 10.47 13.00
C GLY A 392 -15.13 9.39 12.27
N LEU A 393 -14.43 8.49 11.59
CA LEU A 393 -15.04 7.29 10.99
C LEU A 393 -15.18 6.15 11.99
N LEU A 394 -14.26 6.03 12.93
CA LEU A 394 -14.31 5.07 14.03
C LEU A 394 -14.93 5.71 15.27
N ASP A 395 -15.37 4.89 16.21
CA ASP A 395 -15.72 5.34 17.54
C ASP A 395 -14.48 5.50 18.45
N SER A 396 -14.69 5.98 19.66
CA SER A 396 -13.60 6.21 20.64
C SER A 396 -12.84 4.95 21.09
N ASN A 397 -13.34 3.75 20.77
CA ASN A 397 -12.65 2.48 21.04
C ASN A 397 -11.70 2.08 19.91
N TYR A 398 -11.80 2.72 18.76
CA TYR A 398 -11.00 2.42 17.57
C TYR A 398 -11.10 0.95 17.12
N ASP A 399 -12.24 0.33 17.40
CA ASP A 399 -12.55 -1.01 16.91
C ASP A 399 -13.23 -0.95 15.53
N GLN A 400 -13.77 -2.05 15.06
CA GLN A 400 -14.42 -2.13 13.73
C GLN A 400 -15.79 -1.46 13.69
N THR A 401 -16.27 -0.85 14.78
CA THR A 401 -17.58 -0.22 14.83
C THR A 401 -17.49 1.17 14.19
N PRO A 402 -18.18 1.43 13.08
CA PRO A 402 -18.18 2.75 12.48
C PRO A 402 -18.94 3.74 13.38
N ALA A 403 -18.40 4.94 13.56
CA ALA A 403 -19.09 6.02 14.28
C ALA A 403 -20.44 6.38 13.64
N SER A 404 -20.55 6.24 12.30
CA SER A 404 -21.79 6.34 11.55
C SER A 404 -21.83 5.36 10.39
N ALA A 405 -22.69 4.34 10.47
CA ALA A 405 -22.90 3.38 9.39
C ALA A 405 -23.42 4.05 8.10
N LEU A 406 -24.21 5.11 8.23
CA LEU A 406 -24.73 5.87 7.09
C LEU A 406 -23.60 6.59 6.34
N LYS A 407 -22.73 7.30 7.07
CA LYS A 407 -21.56 7.98 6.49
C LYS A 407 -20.64 6.98 5.79
N GLN A 408 -20.32 5.87 6.46
CA GLN A 408 -19.50 4.80 5.88
C GLN A 408 -20.13 4.23 4.59
N SER A 409 -21.44 4.05 4.55
CA SER A 409 -22.15 3.58 3.35
C SER A 409 -22.05 4.57 2.17
N LEU A 410 -22.14 5.87 2.44
CA LEU A 410 -22.00 6.90 1.40
C LEU A 410 -20.56 6.92 0.84
N LEU A 411 -19.56 6.86 1.71
CA LEU A 411 -18.15 6.82 1.32
C LEU A 411 -17.81 5.53 0.55
N ALA A 412 -18.37 4.38 0.96
CA ALA A 412 -18.20 3.11 0.23
C ALA A 412 -18.64 3.22 -1.24
N GLY A 413 -19.64 4.06 -1.53
CA GLY A 413 -20.13 4.33 -2.89
C GLY A 413 -19.13 5.04 -3.82
N ILE A 414 -18.04 5.59 -3.27
CA ILE A 414 -16.99 6.32 -4.00
C ILE A 414 -15.59 5.72 -3.80
N GLN A 415 -15.44 4.64 -3.07
CA GLN A 415 -14.17 3.91 -2.92
C GLN A 415 -13.78 3.20 -4.23
N SER A 416 -12.50 3.03 -4.43
CA SER A 416 -12.00 2.12 -5.46
C SER A 416 -12.24 0.69 -5.03
N PRO A 417 -12.78 -0.18 -5.90
CA PRO A 417 -12.81 -1.59 -5.58
C PRO A 417 -11.37 -2.07 -5.42
N LEU A 418 -11.02 -2.54 -4.21
CA LEU A 418 -9.80 -3.30 -4.00
C LEU A 418 -9.92 -4.58 -4.82
N SER A 419 -8.94 -4.92 -5.66
CA SER A 419 -8.88 -6.19 -6.35
C SER A 419 -9.01 -7.33 -5.32
N GLY A 420 -10.17 -7.98 -5.22
CA GLY A 420 -10.45 -9.09 -4.32
C GLY A 420 -11.33 -8.78 -3.10
N SER A 421 -11.79 -7.54 -2.91
CA SER A 421 -12.75 -7.19 -1.85
C SER A 421 -14.03 -6.68 -2.49
N GLY A 422 -15.03 -7.53 -2.64
CA GLY A 422 -16.38 -7.15 -2.97
C GLY A 422 -17.03 -6.48 -1.75
N GLY A 423 -16.91 -5.15 -1.65
CA GLY A 423 -17.60 -4.36 -0.66
C GLY A 423 -19.03 -4.07 -1.14
N THR A 424 -20.02 -4.51 -0.39
CA THR A 424 -21.44 -4.25 -0.63
C THR A 424 -21.90 -3.08 0.22
N GLY A 425 -22.43 -2.05 -0.41
CA GLY A 425 -23.19 -1.01 0.26
C GLY A 425 -23.92 -0.15 -0.75
N GLY A 426 -25.13 -0.52 -1.10
CA GLY A 426 -26.04 0.26 -1.92
C GLY A 426 -27.36 -0.46 -2.08
N THR A 427 -28.42 0.02 -1.41
CA THR A 427 -29.79 -0.43 -1.60
C THR A 427 -30.34 0.01 -2.96
N GLY A 428 -29.87 -0.61 -3.99
CA GLY A 428 -30.51 -0.72 -5.29
C GLY A 428 -30.36 -2.17 -5.67
N GLY A 429 -31.43 -2.93 -5.91
CA GLY A 429 -31.51 -4.36 -6.05
C GLY A 429 -30.23 -5.00 -6.58
N SER A 430 -29.41 -5.54 -5.70
CA SER A 430 -28.19 -6.22 -6.07
C SER A 430 -28.54 -7.53 -6.75
N THR A 431 -28.00 -7.75 -7.95
CA THR A 431 -28.06 -9.07 -8.58
C THR A 431 -27.40 -10.09 -7.61
N PRO A 432 -28.13 -11.18 -7.26
CA PRO A 432 -27.58 -12.20 -6.38
C PRO A 432 -26.22 -12.72 -6.87
N GLY A 433 -25.24 -12.77 -5.96
CA GLY A 433 -23.88 -13.17 -6.24
C GLY A 433 -23.16 -13.69 -4.99
N PHE A 434 -21.87 -14.01 -5.09
CA PHE A 434 -21.04 -14.43 -3.96
C PHE A 434 -19.59 -13.97 -4.13
N THR A 435 -18.85 -13.90 -3.01
CA THR A 435 -17.40 -13.64 -2.98
C THR A 435 -16.67 -14.79 -2.33
N LEU A 436 -15.35 -14.91 -2.62
CA LEU A 436 -14.46 -15.89 -2.01
C LEU A 436 -13.36 -15.17 -1.22
N ALA A 437 -13.08 -15.66 -0.01
CA ALA A 437 -11.96 -15.19 0.81
C ALA A 437 -11.21 -16.38 1.44
N PRO A 438 -9.87 -16.47 1.34
CA PRO A 438 -9.07 -17.42 2.10
C PRO A 438 -8.89 -16.94 3.54
N SER A 439 -8.75 -17.84 4.51
CA SER A 439 -8.44 -17.47 5.90
C SER A 439 -6.99 -16.95 6.05
N THR A 440 -6.11 -17.34 5.13
CA THR A 440 -4.73 -16.83 5.05
C THR A 440 -4.37 -16.50 3.61
N ALA A 441 -3.73 -15.33 3.40
CA ALA A 441 -3.28 -14.93 2.06
C ALA A 441 -2.08 -15.75 1.56
N ALA A 442 -1.38 -16.47 2.47
CA ALA A 442 -0.19 -17.25 2.13
C ALA A 442 -0.09 -18.51 3.00
N VAL A 443 0.26 -19.62 2.37
CA VAL A 443 0.49 -20.92 2.99
C VAL A 443 1.91 -21.38 2.71
N SER A 444 2.61 -21.88 3.73
CA SER A 444 3.96 -22.42 3.62
C SER A 444 3.97 -23.89 4.00
N VAL A 445 4.45 -24.78 3.09
CA VAL A 445 4.42 -26.23 3.28
C VAL A 445 5.79 -26.81 2.95
N THR A 446 6.31 -27.65 3.83
CA THR A 446 7.53 -28.42 3.56
C THR A 446 7.22 -29.61 2.66
N ALA A 447 8.08 -29.93 1.71
CA ALA A 447 7.96 -31.11 0.86
C ALA A 447 7.81 -32.38 1.72
N GLY A 448 6.81 -33.19 1.42
CA GLY A 448 6.39 -34.37 2.20
C GLY A 448 5.32 -34.08 3.26
N ALA A 449 4.88 -32.83 3.44
CA ALA A 449 3.85 -32.44 4.40
C ALA A 449 2.59 -31.88 3.72
N SER A 450 1.56 -31.62 4.54
CA SER A 450 0.32 -30.97 4.09
C SER A 450 0.05 -29.75 4.97
N ALA A 451 -0.66 -28.76 4.41
CA ALA A 451 -1.21 -27.63 5.14
C ALA A 451 -2.65 -27.35 4.69
N THR A 452 -3.39 -26.64 5.50
CA THR A 452 -4.78 -26.32 5.24
C THR A 452 -5.02 -24.81 5.27
N ASP A 453 -6.03 -24.40 4.50
CA ASP A 453 -6.59 -23.05 4.52
C ASP A 453 -8.11 -23.15 4.41
N THR A 454 -8.86 -22.21 4.95
CA THR A 454 -10.32 -22.18 4.82
C THR A 454 -10.72 -21.15 3.76
N ILE A 455 -11.44 -21.62 2.74
CA ILE A 455 -12.02 -20.75 1.72
C ILE A 455 -13.46 -20.47 2.12
N THR A 456 -13.76 -19.22 2.44
CA THR A 456 -15.12 -18.75 2.81
C THR A 456 -15.84 -18.22 1.59
N VAL A 457 -17.07 -18.67 1.39
CA VAL A 457 -18.05 -18.12 0.44
C VAL A 457 -18.94 -17.18 1.20
N THR A 458 -19.00 -15.93 0.80
CA THR A 458 -19.90 -14.92 1.38
C THR A 458 -20.96 -14.57 0.36
N ASP A 459 -22.22 -14.72 0.75
CA ASP A 459 -23.38 -14.42 -0.09
C ASP A 459 -23.58 -12.91 -0.24
N VAL A 460 -23.92 -12.49 -1.46
CA VAL A 460 -24.18 -11.10 -1.82
C VAL A 460 -25.55 -11.00 -2.49
N GLY A 461 -26.31 -9.96 -2.13
CA GLY A 461 -27.59 -9.66 -2.79
C GLY A 461 -28.66 -10.72 -2.65
N GLY A 462 -28.65 -11.49 -1.53
CA GLY A 462 -29.61 -12.56 -1.30
C GLY A 462 -29.32 -13.84 -2.11
N PHE A 463 -28.06 -14.04 -2.53
CA PHE A 463 -27.64 -15.30 -3.12
C PHE A 463 -27.76 -16.44 -2.10
N THR A 464 -28.27 -17.59 -2.53
CA THR A 464 -28.44 -18.80 -1.70
C THR A 464 -27.99 -20.07 -2.44
N GLY A 465 -27.23 -19.89 -3.53
CA GLY A 465 -26.80 -20.98 -4.39
C GLY A 465 -25.61 -21.75 -3.84
N ASN A 466 -25.43 -23.00 -4.32
CA ASN A 466 -24.21 -23.76 -4.10
C ASN A 466 -23.08 -23.22 -5.00
N VAL A 467 -21.87 -23.09 -4.46
CA VAL A 467 -20.67 -22.65 -5.16
C VAL A 467 -19.72 -23.83 -5.33
N THR A 468 -19.41 -24.16 -6.57
CA THR A 468 -18.39 -25.16 -6.91
C THR A 468 -17.03 -24.49 -6.94
N LEU A 469 -16.07 -25.01 -6.16
CA LEU A 469 -14.71 -24.49 -6.05
C LEU A 469 -13.75 -25.27 -6.96
N ALA A 470 -12.88 -24.56 -7.65
CA ALA A 470 -11.77 -25.10 -8.44
C ALA A 470 -10.48 -24.35 -8.08
N ILE A 471 -9.32 -24.99 -8.28
CA ILE A 471 -8.02 -24.41 -8.01
C ILE A 471 -7.10 -24.61 -9.22
N ALA A 472 -6.33 -23.57 -9.54
CA ALA A 472 -5.34 -23.57 -10.61
C ALA A 472 -4.00 -23.01 -10.11
N GLY A 473 -2.91 -23.26 -10.87
CA GLY A 473 -1.57 -22.74 -10.53
C GLY A 473 -0.77 -23.66 -9.59
N LEU A 474 -1.23 -24.89 -9.33
CA LEU A 474 -0.48 -25.85 -8.51
C LEU A 474 0.86 -26.21 -9.15
N PRO A 475 2.00 -26.09 -8.44
CA PRO A 475 3.28 -26.51 -8.95
C PRO A 475 3.39 -28.06 -9.01
N THR A 476 4.32 -28.55 -9.82
CA THR A 476 4.55 -29.99 -9.96
C THR A 476 4.82 -30.67 -8.61
N GLY A 477 4.10 -31.75 -8.34
CA GLY A 477 4.22 -32.49 -7.08
C GLY A 477 3.34 -31.96 -5.95
N VAL A 478 2.47 -30.98 -6.20
CA VAL A 478 1.47 -30.48 -5.24
C VAL A 478 0.06 -30.88 -5.70
N THR A 479 -0.74 -31.35 -4.76
CA THR A 479 -2.16 -31.65 -4.97
C THR A 479 -3.03 -30.85 -4.01
N ALA A 480 -4.29 -30.59 -4.38
CA ALA A 480 -5.25 -29.84 -3.58
C ALA A 480 -6.59 -30.56 -3.51
N ALA A 481 -7.26 -30.45 -2.37
CA ALA A 481 -8.61 -30.97 -2.17
C ALA A 481 -9.44 -30.02 -1.31
N PHE A 482 -10.71 -29.84 -1.66
CA PHE A 482 -11.70 -29.11 -0.88
C PHE A 482 -12.57 -30.11 -0.10
N ALA A 483 -12.70 -29.92 1.22
CA ALA A 483 -13.45 -30.84 2.09
C ALA A 483 -14.95 -30.83 1.80
N THR A 484 -15.50 -29.67 1.41
CA THR A 484 -16.90 -29.50 1.01
C THR A 484 -16.93 -28.79 -0.34
N ASN A 485 -17.37 -29.50 -1.39
CA ASN A 485 -17.41 -28.93 -2.74
C ASN A 485 -18.50 -29.65 -3.58
N PRO A 486 -19.59 -28.97 -3.94
CA PRO A 486 -19.87 -27.56 -3.74
C PRO A 486 -20.22 -27.18 -2.28
N THR A 487 -20.09 -25.88 -1.94
CA THR A 487 -20.37 -25.34 -0.61
C THR A 487 -21.31 -24.13 -0.68
N THR A 488 -22.04 -23.85 0.43
CA THR A 488 -22.85 -22.63 0.61
C THR A 488 -22.25 -21.64 1.61
N GLY A 489 -21.13 -21.98 2.26
CA GLY A 489 -20.54 -21.11 3.29
C GLY A 489 -19.02 -21.18 3.30
N SER A 490 -18.42 -22.30 3.64
CA SER A 490 -16.97 -22.43 3.65
C SER A 490 -16.53 -23.84 3.27
N SER A 491 -15.28 -23.98 2.82
CA SER A 491 -14.64 -25.26 2.55
C SER A 491 -13.20 -25.23 3.00
N LEU A 492 -12.77 -26.27 3.70
CA LEU A 492 -11.36 -26.45 4.05
C LEU A 492 -10.61 -26.93 2.80
N LEU A 493 -9.66 -26.12 2.35
CA LEU A 493 -8.68 -26.47 1.31
C LEU A 493 -7.50 -27.19 1.98
N THR A 494 -7.17 -28.39 1.53
CA THR A 494 -5.95 -29.11 1.93
C THR A 494 -4.98 -29.12 0.75
N LEU A 495 -3.77 -28.60 0.97
CA LEU A 495 -2.65 -28.64 0.04
C LEU A 495 -1.68 -29.73 0.50
N THR A 496 -1.44 -30.74 -0.34
CA THR A 496 -0.50 -31.83 -0.04
C THR A 496 0.69 -31.73 -0.99
N VAL A 497 1.88 -31.64 -0.42
CA VAL A 497 3.15 -31.51 -1.15
C VAL A 497 3.89 -32.83 -1.14
N GLY A 498 4.17 -33.37 -2.30
CA GLY A 498 4.96 -34.61 -2.44
C GLY A 498 6.38 -34.46 -1.87
N SER A 499 6.97 -35.51 -1.34
CA SER A 499 8.31 -35.50 -0.73
C SER A 499 9.45 -35.12 -1.70
N THR A 500 9.21 -35.24 -3.01
CA THR A 500 10.16 -34.87 -4.08
C THR A 500 9.83 -33.56 -4.77
N ALA A 501 8.83 -32.79 -4.27
CA ALA A 501 8.46 -31.51 -4.84
C ALA A 501 9.59 -30.50 -4.66
N ALA A 502 9.93 -29.81 -5.74
CA ALA A 502 10.96 -28.77 -5.71
C ALA A 502 10.50 -27.55 -4.89
N ALA A 503 11.44 -26.92 -4.19
CA ALA A 503 11.19 -25.64 -3.54
C ALA A 503 10.75 -24.60 -4.57
N SER A 504 9.61 -23.93 -4.31
CA SER A 504 9.01 -22.97 -5.24
C SER A 504 8.05 -22.04 -4.52
N THR A 505 7.74 -20.91 -5.15
CA THR A 505 6.62 -20.04 -4.80
C THR A 505 5.66 -19.98 -5.97
N SER A 506 4.37 -20.05 -5.70
CA SER A 506 3.32 -20.03 -6.73
C SER A 506 2.08 -19.33 -6.20
N ASN A 507 1.43 -18.52 -7.03
CA ASN A 507 0.12 -17.97 -6.71
C ASN A 507 -0.95 -18.94 -7.20
N LEU A 508 -1.69 -19.52 -6.26
CA LEU A 508 -2.81 -20.43 -6.55
C LEU A 508 -4.06 -19.58 -6.75
N THR A 509 -4.78 -19.79 -7.84
CA THR A 509 -6.07 -19.14 -8.10
C THR A 509 -7.20 -20.10 -7.76
N ILE A 510 -8.04 -19.74 -6.79
CA ILE A 510 -9.27 -20.45 -6.44
C ILE A 510 -10.43 -19.76 -7.15
N THR A 511 -11.20 -20.51 -7.94
CA THR A 511 -12.38 -20.02 -8.65
C THR A 511 -13.62 -20.71 -8.10
N GLY A 512 -14.61 -19.93 -7.69
CA GLY A 512 -15.95 -20.40 -7.37
C GLY A 512 -16.89 -20.14 -8.54
N THR A 513 -17.78 -21.09 -8.80
CA THR A 513 -18.82 -20.99 -9.84
C THR A 513 -20.19 -21.41 -9.32
N SER A 514 -21.24 -20.66 -9.69
CA SER A 514 -22.63 -21.01 -9.43
C SER A 514 -23.50 -20.54 -10.59
N GLY A 515 -23.90 -21.46 -11.47
CA GLY A 515 -24.54 -21.11 -12.74
C GLY A 515 -23.63 -20.25 -13.61
N ALA A 516 -24.10 -19.04 -13.97
CA ALA A 516 -23.32 -18.06 -14.73
C ALA A 516 -22.43 -17.15 -13.86
N LEU A 517 -22.54 -17.25 -12.53
CA LEU A 517 -21.81 -16.42 -11.58
C LEU A 517 -20.45 -17.04 -11.29
N THR A 518 -19.41 -16.20 -11.28
CA THR A 518 -18.03 -16.60 -10.95
C THR A 518 -17.40 -15.58 -10.00
N SER A 519 -16.57 -16.06 -9.07
CA SER A 519 -15.74 -15.25 -8.19
C SER A 519 -14.38 -15.95 -8.05
N THR A 520 -13.29 -15.17 -7.88
CA THR A 520 -11.94 -15.72 -7.73
C THR A 520 -11.24 -15.11 -6.53
N THR A 521 -10.34 -15.89 -5.90
CA THR A 521 -9.41 -15.41 -4.88
C THR A 521 -8.03 -16.06 -5.08
N GLN A 522 -6.99 -15.56 -4.44
CA GLN A 522 -5.63 -16.08 -4.56
C GLN A 522 -5.05 -16.45 -3.21
N VAL A 523 -4.22 -17.51 -3.19
CA VAL A 523 -3.42 -17.94 -2.05
C VAL A 523 -1.98 -18.14 -2.54
N ALA A 524 -1.04 -17.44 -1.92
CA ALA A 524 0.38 -17.63 -2.21
C ALA A 524 0.87 -18.93 -1.55
N LEU A 525 1.35 -19.89 -2.33
CA LEU A 525 1.94 -21.12 -1.81
C LEU A 525 3.47 -21.02 -1.86
N THR A 526 4.12 -21.27 -0.72
CA THR A 526 5.57 -21.48 -0.63
C THR A 526 5.85 -22.93 -0.29
N VAL A 527 6.43 -23.68 -1.25
CA VAL A 527 6.96 -25.02 -1.02
C VAL A 527 8.38 -24.88 -0.48
N LYS A 528 8.60 -25.28 0.77
CA LYS A 528 9.95 -25.37 1.35
C LYS A 528 10.59 -26.71 0.97
N PRO A 529 11.92 -26.77 0.86
CA PRO A 529 12.62 -28.04 0.65
C PRO A 529 12.19 -29.06 1.69
N ALA A 530 12.17 -30.35 1.32
CA ALA A 530 12.02 -31.41 2.31
C ALA A 530 13.08 -31.17 3.41
N THR A 531 12.66 -31.12 4.66
CA THR A 531 13.60 -31.20 5.76
C THR A 531 14.26 -32.57 5.60
N ALA A 532 15.56 -32.60 5.30
CA ALA A 532 16.31 -33.86 5.22
C ALA A 532 16.02 -34.62 6.51
N GLY A 533 15.33 -35.75 6.36
CA GLY A 533 14.62 -36.36 7.47
C GLY A 533 15.52 -36.66 8.63
N GLY A 534 15.17 -36.14 9.78
CA GLY A 534 15.44 -36.67 11.14
C GLY A 534 16.84 -37.12 11.51
N PHE A 535 17.89 -36.88 10.70
CA PHE A 535 19.26 -37.11 11.17
C PHE A 535 19.82 -35.82 11.79
N ALA A 536 20.63 -36.01 12.81
CA ALA A 536 21.51 -34.99 13.36
C ALA A 536 22.94 -35.43 13.09
N CYS A 537 23.86 -34.51 12.94
CA CYS A 537 25.26 -34.83 12.66
C CYS A 537 26.22 -34.03 13.56
N HIS A 538 27.37 -34.63 13.78
CA HIS A 538 28.55 -34.00 14.40
C HIS A 538 29.75 -34.30 13.53
N ILE A 539 30.57 -33.29 13.21
CA ILE A 539 31.78 -33.44 12.39
C ILE A 539 33.01 -33.35 13.28
N GLY A 540 33.78 -34.45 13.29
CA GLY A 540 35.14 -34.42 13.79
C GLY A 540 36.08 -33.95 12.70
N TYR A 541 36.76 -32.82 12.88
CA TYR A 541 37.80 -32.33 12.01
C TYR A 541 39.11 -32.17 12.79
N THR A 542 40.17 -32.82 12.32
CA THR A 542 41.47 -32.79 13.03
C THR A 542 42.58 -32.57 12.01
N VAL A 543 43.39 -31.52 12.23
CA VAL A 543 44.66 -31.35 11.49
C VAL A 543 45.63 -32.38 12.06
N SER A 544 45.97 -33.36 11.23
CA SER A 544 46.82 -34.49 11.62
C SER A 544 48.30 -34.21 11.50
N SER A 545 48.69 -33.29 10.62
CA SER A 545 50.09 -32.88 10.38
C SER A 545 50.12 -31.54 9.67
N GLU A 546 51.22 -30.78 9.93
CA GLU A 546 51.53 -29.53 9.25
C GLU A 546 52.98 -29.48 8.84
N TRP A 547 53.25 -28.91 7.66
CA TRP A 547 54.60 -28.65 7.12
C TRP A 547 54.62 -27.33 6.34
N PRO A 548 55.78 -26.77 6.02
CA PRO A 548 55.81 -25.56 5.23
C PRO A 548 55.02 -25.68 3.92
N GLY A 549 53.97 -24.86 3.76
CA GLY A 549 53.08 -24.82 2.59
C GLY A 549 52.01 -25.88 2.52
N GLY A 550 51.95 -26.88 3.47
CA GLY A 550 50.96 -27.95 3.41
C GLY A 550 50.51 -28.43 4.77
N PHE A 551 49.36 -29.10 4.79
CA PHE A 551 48.81 -29.78 5.97
C PHE A 551 48.00 -31.00 5.59
N GLY A 552 47.86 -31.94 6.53
CA GLY A 552 46.96 -33.07 6.42
C GLY A 552 45.81 -32.94 7.42
N ALA A 553 44.61 -33.32 7.04
CA ALA A 553 43.43 -33.34 7.91
C ALA A 553 42.65 -34.65 7.80
N ALA A 554 42.12 -35.08 8.90
CA ALA A 554 41.17 -36.22 9.00
C ALA A 554 39.78 -35.70 9.31
N ILE A 555 38.76 -36.33 8.72
CA ILE A 555 37.36 -35.95 8.91
C ILE A 555 36.56 -37.19 9.30
N THR A 556 35.70 -37.02 10.32
CA THR A 556 34.73 -38.02 10.77
C THR A 556 33.33 -37.44 10.69
N ILE A 557 32.42 -38.13 10.04
CA ILE A 557 30.97 -37.78 10.01
C ILE A 557 30.29 -38.70 10.99
N ASN A 558 29.69 -38.14 12.05
CA ASN A 558 28.91 -38.89 13.04
C ASN A 558 27.43 -38.58 12.81
N ASN A 559 26.63 -39.63 12.63
CA ASN A 559 25.18 -39.52 12.62
C ASN A 559 24.66 -39.63 14.04
N THR A 560 24.34 -38.51 14.67
CA THR A 560 23.80 -38.45 16.03
C THR A 560 22.28 -38.52 16.08
N GLY A 561 21.61 -38.61 14.91
CA GLY A 561 20.16 -38.72 14.76
C GLY A 561 19.65 -40.17 14.74
N THR A 562 18.33 -40.31 14.62
CA THR A 562 17.62 -41.59 14.63
C THR A 562 17.39 -42.18 13.23
N THR A 563 17.70 -41.46 12.16
CA THR A 563 17.58 -41.91 10.76
C THR A 563 18.94 -41.99 10.11
N ALA A 564 19.12 -42.90 9.16
CA ALA A 564 20.37 -43.04 8.43
C ALA A 564 20.65 -41.82 7.53
N ILE A 565 21.91 -41.36 7.50
CA ILE A 565 22.39 -40.41 6.50
C ILE A 565 22.68 -41.23 5.22
N THR A 566 22.11 -40.84 4.10
CA THR A 566 22.33 -41.52 2.80
C THR A 566 22.76 -40.51 1.75
N ASN A 567 23.62 -40.96 0.84
CA ASN A 567 24.13 -40.12 -0.27
C ASN A 567 24.61 -38.76 0.24
N TRP A 568 25.55 -38.76 1.21
CA TRP A 568 25.93 -37.57 1.91
C TRP A 568 26.79 -36.62 1.04
N THR A 569 26.53 -35.32 1.22
CA THR A 569 27.37 -34.21 0.76
C THR A 569 27.77 -33.38 1.97
N LEU A 570 29.06 -33.34 2.30
CA LEU A 570 29.63 -32.54 3.37
C LEU A 570 30.12 -31.21 2.84
N THR A 571 29.75 -30.11 3.48
CA THR A 571 30.17 -28.75 3.07
C THR A 571 30.71 -27.94 4.25
N TRP A 572 31.70 -27.06 3.97
CA TRP A 572 32.23 -26.05 4.90
C TRP A 572 32.93 -24.90 4.15
N THR A 573 33.37 -23.89 4.87
CA THR A 573 34.13 -22.78 4.33
C THR A 573 35.45 -22.62 5.08
N PHE A 574 36.57 -22.54 4.37
CA PHE A 574 37.86 -22.21 4.94
C PHE A 574 38.00 -20.70 5.21
N ALA A 575 38.57 -20.33 6.37
CA ALA A 575 38.70 -18.93 6.75
C ALA A 575 40.02 -18.26 6.25
N ASN A 576 41.05 -19.04 5.93
CA ASN A 576 42.42 -18.55 5.72
C ASN A 576 42.98 -18.90 4.35
N GLY A 577 42.14 -19.14 3.34
CA GLY A 577 42.58 -19.42 1.97
C GLY A 577 43.18 -20.80 1.77
N GLN A 578 42.86 -21.77 2.65
CA GLN A 578 43.31 -23.15 2.47
C GLN A 578 42.72 -23.75 1.21
N THR A 579 43.46 -24.65 0.55
CA THR A 579 43.02 -25.41 -0.62
C THR A 579 43.32 -26.90 -0.46
N ILE A 580 42.37 -27.75 -0.86
CA ILE A 580 42.55 -29.20 -0.87
C ILE A 580 43.29 -29.61 -2.12
N THR A 581 44.40 -30.34 -1.98
CA THR A 581 45.22 -30.81 -3.08
C THR A 581 45.01 -32.29 -3.40
N GLN A 582 44.65 -33.10 -2.39
CA GLN A 582 44.37 -34.52 -2.52
C GLN A 582 43.34 -34.91 -1.46
N LEU A 583 42.32 -35.63 -1.86
CA LEU A 583 41.31 -36.19 -0.96
C LEU A 583 41.24 -37.70 -1.15
N TRP A 584 40.95 -38.45 -0.09
CA TRP A 584 40.66 -39.89 -0.14
C TRP A 584 39.30 -40.18 0.47
N ASN A 585 38.61 -41.15 -0.12
CA ASN A 585 37.30 -41.66 0.27
C ASN A 585 36.13 -40.64 0.11
N GLY A 586 36.22 -39.79 -0.89
CA GLY A 586 35.18 -38.84 -1.29
C GLY A 586 35.59 -38.10 -2.57
N ASN A 587 34.65 -37.38 -3.18
CA ASN A 587 34.86 -36.54 -4.35
C ASN A 587 34.74 -35.05 -3.95
N VAL A 588 35.84 -34.31 -4.09
CA VAL A 588 35.89 -32.90 -3.67
C VAL A 588 35.65 -31.95 -4.84
N THR A 589 34.88 -30.91 -4.56
CA THR A 589 34.81 -29.68 -5.36
C THR A 589 35.08 -28.50 -4.45
N GLN A 590 36.03 -27.64 -4.82
CA GLN A 590 36.34 -26.41 -4.10
C GLN A 590 36.26 -25.21 -5.01
N SER A 591 35.52 -24.17 -4.60
CA SER A 591 35.45 -22.87 -5.29
C SER A 591 35.80 -21.76 -4.29
N GLY A 592 37.01 -21.20 -4.43
CA GLY A 592 37.55 -20.28 -3.43
C GLY A 592 37.65 -20.94 -2.07
N ALA A 593 37.04 -20.32 -1.07
CA ALA A 593 36.99 -20.84 0.29
C ALA A 593 35.98 -21.96 0.52
N ASN A 594 35.01 -22.14 -0.36
CA ASN A 594 33.89 -23.07 -0.17
C ASN A 594 34.25 -24.47 -0.65
N VAL A 595 34.08 -25.46 0.21
CA VAL A 595 34.36 -26.87 -0.04
C VAL A 595 33.07 -27.67 -0.03
N SER A 596 32.96 -28.59 -0.99
CA SER A 596 31.88 -29.60 -1.06
C SER A 596 32.51 -30.95 -1.35
N ILE A 597 32.22 -31.96 -0.52
CA ILE A 597 32.65 -33.34 -0.69
C ILE A 597 31.44 -34.25 -0.75
N THR A 598 31.34 -35.06 -1.79
CA THR A 598 30.32 -36.10 -1.92
C THR A 598 30.91 -37.47 -1.61
N ASN A 599 30.06 -38.36 -1.15
CA ASN A 599 30.42 -39.75 -0.85
C ASN A 599 30.87 -40.51 -2.11
N GLU A 600 31.65 -41.58 -1.91
CA GLU A 600 31.89 -42.63 -2.87
C GLU A 600 30.76 -43.67 -2.85
N SER A 601 30.67 -44.47 -3.90
CA SER A 601 29.60 -45.47 -4.02
C SER A 601 29.52 -46.50 -2.89
N TYR A 602 30.62 -46.73 -2.18
CA TYR A 602 30.72 -47.70 -1.09
C TYR A 602 30.54 -47.14 0.30
N ASN A 603 30.52 -45.82 0.47
CA ASN A 603 30.45 -45.18 1.79
C ASN A 603 29.29 -44.17 1.96
N GLY A 604 28.33 -44.23 1.04
CA GLY A 604 27.23 -43.26 0.99
C GLY A 604 26.17 -43.43 2.09
N SER A 605 26.27 -44.42 2.99
CA SER A 605 25.27 -44.64 4.04
C SER A 605 25.93 -44.73 5.42
N ILE A 606 25.41 -43.90 6.37
CA ILE A 606 25.82 -43.90 7.77
C ILE A 606 24.57 -44.11 8.62
N GLY A 607 24.46 -45.33 9.24
CA GLY A 607 23.31 -45.67 10.04
C GLY A 607 23.10 -44.76 11.25
N SER A 608 21.91 -44.81 11.86
CA SER A 608 21.59 -44.10 13.11
C SER A 608 22.60 -44.43 14.19
N GLY A 609 23.17 -43.40 14.86
CA GLY A 609 24.22 -43.55 15.86
C GLY A 609 25.58 -44.02 15.31
N GLY A 610 25.71 -44.25 13.99
CA GLY A 610 26.93 -44.65 13.32
C GLY A 610 27.86 -43.51 12.98
N SER A 611 29.11 -43.86 12.60
CA SER A 611 30.11 -42.88 12.18
C SER A 611 30.89 -43.41 10.96
N TYR A 612 31.39 -42.44 10.16
CA TYR A 612 32.33 -42.71 9.07
C TYR A 612 33.60 -41.89 9.27
N SER A 613 34.74 -42.53 9.52
CA SER A 613 36.04 -41.90 9.87
C SER A 613 37.15 -42.15 8.87
N GLY A 614 36.83 -42.73 7.70
CA GLY A 614 37.84 -43.08 6.69
C GLY A 614 38.28 -41.92 5.79
N MET A 615 37.70 -40.74 5.90
CA MET A 615 37.96 -39.60 5.03
C MET A 615 39.08 -38.69 5.56
N GLY A 616 39.88 -38.19 4.65
CA GLY A 616 40.90 -37.20 4.96
C GLY A 616 41.45 -36.57 3.69
N PHE A 617 42.29 -35.56 3.86
CA PHE A 617 42.89 -34.84 2.73
C PHE A 617 44.24 -34.23 3.07
N ASN A 618 45.04 -33.96 2.03
CA ASN A 618 46.15 -33.04 2.07
C ASN A 618 45.72 -31.70 1.47
N GLY A 619 46.18 -30.61 2.04
CA GLY A 619 45.90 -29.26 1.57
C GLY A 619 47.08 -28.31 1.67
N THR A 620 46.93 -27.12 1.07
CA THR A 620 47.88 -26.02 1.21
C THR A 620 47.36 -24.92 2.12
N TRP A 621 48.24 -24.19 2.77
CA TRP A 621 47.92 -23.07 3.64
C TRP A 621 48.99 -21.96 3.52
N ASN A 622 48.76 -20.81 4.10
CA ASN A 622 49.58 -19.60 3.96
C ASN A 622 50.80 -19.55 4.89
N ASN A 623 51.11 -20.61 5.63
CA ASN A 623 52.16 -20.70 6.67
C ASN A 623 52.02 -19.70 7.83
N ALA A 624 50.87 -19.01 7.96
CA ALA A 624 50.60 -18.04 9.02
C ALA A 624 49.46 -18.51 9.93
N THR A 625 48.34 -18.95 9.35
CA THR A 625 47.17 -19.39 10.09
C THR A 625 46.47 -20.55 9.36
N ASN A 626 46.30 -21.68 10.06
CA ASN A 626 45.56 -22.84 9.58
C ASN A 626 44.37 -23.12 10.54
N ALA A 627 43.43 -22.18 10.57
CA ALA A 627 42.27 -22.32 11.47
C ALA A 627 41.36 -23.45 11.01
N THR A 628 40.90 -24.24 11.96
CA THR A 628 39.86 -25.25 11.77
C THR A 628 38.55 -24.58 11.37
N PRO A 629 37.83 -25.09 10.35
CA PRO A 629 36.49 -24.59 10.03
C PRO A 629 35.55 -24.66 11.24
N THR A 630 34.74 -23.64 11.43
CA THR A 630 33.86 -23.51 12.60
C THR A 630 32.44 -24.00 12.37
N SER A 631 32.06 -24.27 11.12
CA SER A 631 30.74 -24.75 10.75
C SER A 631 30.81 -25.75 9.61
N PHE A 632 30.02 -26.81 9.75
CA PHE A 632 29.88 -27.89 8.76
C PHE A 632 28.40 -28.17 8.52
N ALA A 633 28.06 -28.64 7.30
CA ALA A 633 26.74 -29.15 7.02
C ALA A 633 26.82 -30.45 6.22
N VAL A 634 25.92 -31.39 6.50
CA VAL A 634 25.72 -32.62 5.73
C VAL A 634 24.34 -32.58 5.09
N ASN A 635 24.28 -32.72 3.76
CA ASN A 635 23.03 -32.61 3.00
C ASN A 635 22.23 -31.33 3.32
N GLY A 636 22.94 -30.20 3.59
CA GLY A 636 22.34 -28.92 3.97
C GLY A 636 21.89 -28.82 5.42
N VAL A 637 22.00 -29.87 6.23
CA VAL A 637 21.74 -29.84 7.68
C VAL A 637 23.02 -29.44 8.43
N ALA A 638 22.94 -28.38 9.21
CA ALA A 638 24.07 -27.94 10.02
C ALA A 638 24.44 -29.01 11.08
N CYS A 639 25.73 -29.37 11.15
CA CYS A 639 26.25 -30.32 12.13
C CYS A 639 26.81 -29.58 13.34
N GLN A 640 26.64 -30.17 14.51
CA GLN A 640 27.24 -29.68 15.76
C GLN A 640 28.72 -30.08 15.86
#